data_6eea562ef7648cb8ec1d1dd588259707
#
_entry.id   6eea562ef7648cb8ec1d1dd588259707
#
_cell.length_a   1.000
_cell.length_b   1.000
_cell.length_c   1.000
_cell.angle_alpha   90.00
_cell.angle_beta   90.00
_cell.angle_gamma   90.00
#
_symmetry.space_group_name_H-M   'P 1'
#
loop_
_entity.id
_entity.type
_entity.pdbx_description
1 polymer ?
#
loop_
_entity_poly.entity_id
_entity_poly.type
_entity_poly.pdbx_seq_one_letter_code
_entity_poly.pdbx_strand_id
1 'polypeptide(L)'
;MSITITSMFIALMTSTFLILLLNYVLSNKRCYKKLRLDFLSILIFIIILRLCFPSEFFYTITIEAPFFMNPIITFFKLKVIKEITVFNILTIIWIIGCVHKLKQLYCQIKQTNHLFEYIKKSSNQMKISDFLSNYIGKDYPVFLTNLVPSPMVLLFKKAILVPNIKYTEIEISNILHHEATHLNQCDALIKRFIQILVILYWWFPLIYILEKQIDLFLEMRIDSKVSKKMTKKESLIYLKTLLSVKSKTLENNIFPFSQISSFTIFENKNILKFRIEYFLEGNFKYKTKKSILFLLFILLISTNLVIFEPSYNNEPFLEGTYEADSFGHILHKKDGTFWLVLNDGTISGEITNLKDSGLSN
;
A
#
# COMPACT_ATOMS: atom_id res chain seq x y z
N MET A 1 0.64 -19.75 9.56
CA MET A 1 1.00 -18.62 8.69
C MET A 1 2.51 -18.49 8.73
N SER A 2 3.19 -18.85 7.66
CA SER A 2 4.63 -18.69 7.51
C SER A 2 4.90 -17.56 6.51
N ILE A 3 5.93 -16.78 6.75
CA ILE A 3 6.45 -15.81 5.77
C ILE A 3 7.70 -16.45 5.20
N THR A 4 7.62 -16.85 3.94
CA THR A 4 8.73 -17.45 3.19
C THR A 4 9.22 -16.46 2.13
N ILE A 5 10.42 -16.68 1.58
CA ILE A 5 10.93 -15.88 0.45
C ILE A 5 9.98 -16.02 -0.74
N THR A 6 9.43 -17.20 -0.94
CA THR A 6 8.49 -17.51 -2.00
C THR A 6 7.17 -16.79 -1.85
N SER A 7 6.58 -16.77 -0.65
CA SER A 7 5.34 -16.03 -0.37
C SER A 7 5.50 -14.53 -0.55
N MET A 8 6.65 -13.99 -0.15
CA MET A 8 7.00 -12.57 -0.36
C MET A 8 7.14 -12.23 -1.84
N PHE A 9 7.80 -13.09 -2.63
CA PHE A 9 7.95 -12.90 -4.07
C PHE A 9 6.59 -12.88 -4.78
N ILE A 10 5.70 -13.83 -4.47
CA ILE A 10 4.35 -13.88 -5.06
C ILE A 10 3.50 -12.69 -4.61
N ALA A 11 3.63 -12.25 -3.34
CA ALA A 11 2.95 -11.06 -2.87
C ALA A 11 3.37 -9.80 -3.65
N LEU A 12 4.65 -9.67 -3.96
CA LEU A 12 5.16 -8.55 -4.76
C LEU A 12 4.69 -8.64 -6.23
N MET A 13 4.72 -9.83 -6.83
CA MET A 13 4.24 -10.03 -8.21
C MET A 13 2.74 -9.71 -8.34
N THR A 14 1.92 -10.23 -7.43
CA THR A 14 0.47 -9.94 -7.42
C THR A 14 0.18 -8.47 -7.14
N SER A 15 0.90 -7.85 -6.19
CA SER A 15 0.77 -6.41 -5.90
C SER A 15 1.21 -5.57 -7.09
N THR A 16 2.28 -5.95 -7.80
CA THR A 16 2.72 -5.31 -9.06
C THR A 16 1.58 -5.27 -10.07
N PHE A 17 0.99 -6.41 -10.35
CA PHE A 17 -0.14 -6.52 -11.28
C PHE A 17 -1.32 -5.64 -10.86
N LEU A 18 -1.71 -5.68 -9.58
CA LEU A 18 -2.84 -4.92 -9.06
C LEU A 18 -2.59 -3.41 -9.06
N ILE A 19 -1.37 -2.95 -8.74
CA ILE A 19 -1.00 -1.53 -8.80
C ILE A 19 -1.00 -1.03 -10.24
N LEU A 20 -0.47 -1.81 -11.18
CA LEU A 20 -0.50 -1.46 -12.60
C LEU A 20 -1.94 -1.44 -13.13
N LEU A 21 -2.78 -2.37 -12.71
CA LEU A 21 -4.21 -2.36 -13.02
C LEU A 21 -4.90 -1.10 -12.49
N LEU A 22 -4.66 -0.74 -11.23
CA LEU A 22 -5.19 0.48 -10.62
C LEU A 22 -4.75 1.73 -11.40
N ASN A 23 -3.45 1.81 -11.71
CA ASN A 23 -2.88 2.90 -12.49
C ASN A 23 -3.50 2.98 -13.90
N TYR A 24 -3.66 1.85 -14.58
CA TYR A 24 -4.30 1.77 -15.89
C TYR A 24 -5.77 2.24 -15.84
N VAL A 25 -6.51 1.77 -14.84
CA VAL A 25 -7.92 2.15 -14.63
C VAL A 25 -8.04 3.67 -14.44
N LEU A 26 -7.20 4.27 -13.60
CA LEU A 26 -7.24 5.70 -13.31
C LEU A 26 -6.66 6.55 -14.46
N SER A 27 -5.78 6.01 -15.29
CA SER A 27 -5.21 6.72 -16.45
C SER A 27 -6.11 6.67 -17.67
N ASN A 28 -6.97 5.66 -17.80
CA ASN A 28 -7.77 5.45 -19.00
C ASN A 28 -9.21 5.98 -18.85
N LYS A 29 -9.55 7.02 -19.65
CA LYS A 29 -10.88 7.66 -19.63
C LYS A 29 -12.05 6.69 -19.84
N ARG A 30 -11.86 5.63 -20.64
CA ARG A 30 -12.91 4.64 -20.91
C ARG A 30 -13.17 3.75 -19.68
N CYS A 31 -12.14 3.49 -18.88
CA CYS A 31 -12.22 2.64 -17.71
C CYS A 31 -12.84 3.39 -16.53
N TYR A 32 -12.37 4.58 -16.19
CA TYR A 32 -12.89 5.30 -15.03
C TYR A 32 -14.33 5.81 -15.23
N LYS A 33 -14.80 5.96 -16.49
CA LYS A 33 -16.22 6.21 -16.78
C LYS A 33 -17.15 5.09 -16.34
N LYS A 34 -16.70 3.86 -16.35
CA LYS A 34 -17.49 2.66 -15.99
C LYS A 34 -17.26 2.23 -14.55
N LEU A 35 -16.09 2.49 -14.00
CA LEU A 35 -15.67 2.05 -12.66
C LEU A 35 -15.94 3.14 -11.63
N ARG A 36 -16.52 2.76 -10.51
CA ARG A 36 -17.02 3.64 -9.46
C ARG A 36 -16.03 3.73 -8.29
N LEU A 37 -16.24 4.69 -7.39
CA LEU A 37 -15.42 4.87 -6.20
C LEU A 37 -15.41 3.64 -5.29
N ASP A 38 -16.52 2.89 -5.21
CA ASP A 38 -16.63 1.66 -4.44
C ASP A 38 -15.71 0.56 -5.01
N PHE A 39 -15.64 0.41 -6.34
CA PHE A 39 -14.69 -0.48 -7.00
C PHE A 39 -13.24 -0.11 -6.66
N LEU A 40 -12.88 1.18 -6.82
CA LEU A 40 -11.53 1.66 -6.53
C LEU A 40 -11.15 1.45 -5.06
N SER A 41 -12.09 1.69 -4.14
CA SER A 41 -11.83 1.48 -2.70
C SER A 41 -11.55 0.02 -2.37
N ILE A 42 -12.29 -0.93 -2.96
CA ILE A 42 -12.06 -2.36 -2.77
C ILE A 42 -10.73 -2.78 -3.39
N LEU A 43 -10.42 -2.32 -4.62
CA LEU A 43 -9.16 -2.64 -5.28
C LEU A 43 -7.96 -2.13 -4.48
N ILE A 44 -8.00 -0.89 -3.99
CA ILE A 44 -6.97 -0.32 -3.11
C ILE A 44 -6.84 -1.14 -1.82
N PHE A 45 -7.96 -1.53 -1.22
CA PHE A 45 -7.97 -2.35 0.00
C PHE A 45 -7.31 -3.72 -0.24
N ILE A 46 -7.58 -4.37 -1.38
CA ILE A 46 -6.94 -5.64 -1.77
C ILE A 46 -5.42 -5.48 -1.90
N ILE A 47 -4.95 -4.41 -2.56
CA ILE A 47 -3.53 -4.12 -2.72
C ILE A 47 -2.85 -3.94 -1.35
N ILE A 48 -3.45 -3.12 -0.49
CA ILE A 48 -2.94 -2.86 0.86
C ILE A 48 -2.89 -4.14 1.67
N LEU A 49 -3.96 -4.93 1.66
CA LEU A 49 -4.03 -6.20 2.39
C LEU A 49 -2.91 -7.14 1.93
N ARG A 50 -2.68 -7.24 0.63
CA ARG A 50 -1.64 -8.10 0.06
C ARG A 50 -0.23 -7.64 0.44
N LEU A 51 0.02 -6.34 0.49
CA LEU A 51 1.30 -5.79 0.95
C LEU A 51 1.50 -5.95 2.46
N CYS A 52 0.43 -5.85 3.26
CA CYS A 52 0.53 -6.03 4.73
C CYS A 52 0.71 -7.51 5.13
N PHE A 53 0.15 -8.43 4.37
CA PHE A 53 0.15 -9.87 4.69
C PHE A 53 0.74 -10.69 3.54
N PRO A 54 2.06 -10.65 3.33
CA PRO A 54 2.75 -11.45 2.32
C PRO A 54 2.96 -12.91 2.81
N SER A 55 1.98 -13.46 3.55
CA SER A 55 2.05 -14.78 4.17
C SER A 55 1.19 -15.80 3.42
N GLU A 56 1.49 -17.06 3.65
CA GLU A 56 0.71 -18.21 3.21
C GLU A 56 -0.50 -18.41 4.11
N PHE A 57 -1.63 -18.74 3.50
CA PHE A 57 -2.85 -19.09 4.20
C PHE A 57 -3.06 -20.60 4.17
N PHE A 58 -3.89 -21.12 5.07
CA PHE A 58 -4.16 -22.55 5.20
C PHE A 58 -4.80 -23.19 3.94
N TYR A 59 -5.37 -22.38 3.04
CA TYR A 59 -5.99 -22.83 1.79
C TYR A 59 -5.08 -22.66 0.57
N THR A 60 -3.82 -22.27 0.77
CA THR A 60 -2.87 -22.05 -0.32
C THR A 60 -2.39 -23.40 -0.86
N ILE A 61 -2.47 -23.56 -2.18
CA ILE A 61 -1.98 -24.72 -2.91
C ILE A 61 -0.54 -24.46 -3.32
N THR A 62 0.36 -25.33 -2.88
CA THR A 62 1.77 -25.27 -3.23
C THR A 62 2.00 -25.99 -4.56
N ILE A 63 2.63 -25.32 -5.51
CA ILE A 63 3.05 -25.92 -6.79
C ILE A 63 4.56 -25.86 -6.86
N GLU A 64 5.20 -26.99 -7.06
CA GLU A 64 6.64 -27.04 -7.28
C GLU A 64 7.00 -26.39 -8.62
N ALA A 65 7.86 -25.39 -8.58
CA ALA A 65 8.35 -24.67 -9.75
C ALA A 65 9.86 -24.51 -9.70
N PRO A 66 10.63 -25.62 -9.78
CA PRO A 66 12.09 -25.61 -9.59
C PRO A 66 12.80 -24.71 -10.60
N PHE A 67 12.29 -24.62 -11.82
CA PHE A 67 12.89 -23.82 -12.88
C PHE A 67 13.03 -22.33 -12.49
N PHE A 68 12.04 -21.76 -11.81
CA PHE A 68 12.04 -20.36 -11.40
C PHE A 68 12.53 -20.17 -9.96
N MET A 69 12.13 -21.04 -9.04
CA MET A 69 12.35 -20.83 -7.61
C MET A 69 13.74 -21.28 -7.14
N ASN A 70 14.29 -22.35 -7.70
CA ASN A 70 15.61 -22.83 -7.33
C ASN A 70 16.70 -21.77 -7.59
N PRO A 71 16.79 -21.13 -8.78
CA PRO A 71 17.77 -20.05 -9.02
C PRO A 71 17.63 -18.88 -8.04
N ILE A 72 16.37 -18.48 -7.73
CA ILE A 72 16.12 -17.37 -6.81
C ILE A 72 16.63 -17.72 -5.40
N ILE A 73 16.27 -18.90 -4.88
CA ILE A 73 16.65 -19.29 -3.53
C ILE A 73 18.17 -19.53 -3.45
N THR A 74 18.75 -20.17 -4.46
CA THR A 74 20.21 -20.37 -4.54
C THR A 74 20.92 -19.03 -4.53
N PHE A 75 20.45 -18.02 -5.28
CA PHE A 75 21.01 -16.67 -5.25
C PHE A 75 20.97 -16.07 -3.84
N PHE A 76 19.85 -16.13 -3.13
CA PHE A 76 19.74 -15.60 -1.77
C PHE A 76 20.60 -16.36 -0.75
N LYS A 77 20.79 -17.67 -0.96
CA LYS A 77 21.63 -18.54 -0.09
C LYS A 77 23.11 -18.46 -0.43
N LEU A 78 23.55 -17.83 -1.53
CA LEU A 78 24.97 -17.67 -1.88
C LEU A 78 25.74 -17.03 -0.72
N LYS A 79 26.78 -17.72 -0.26
CA LYS A 79 27.71 -17.20 0.74
C LYS A 79 28.73 -16.27 0.07
N VAL A 80 28.79 -15.02 0.51
CA VAL A 80 29.70 -13.99 -0.03
C VAL A 80 30.97 -13.95 0.79
N ILE A 81 30.87 -13.97 2.12
CA ILE A 81 32.00 -13.94 3.05
C ILE A 81 31.64 -14.87 4.22
N LYS A 82 32.46 -15.95 4.42
CA LYS A 82 32.22 -16.92 5.49
C LYS A 82 30.75 -17.38 5.54
N GLU A 83 30.04 -17.03 6.62
CA GLU A 83 28.65 -17.39 6.84
C GLU A 83 27.65 -16.31 6.37
N ILE A 84 28.13 -15.17 5.80
CA ILE A 84 27.28 -14.07 5.36
C ILE A 84 26.73 -14.37 3.97
N THR A 85 25.41 -14.49 3.88
CA THR A 85 24.69 -14.72 2.62
C THR A 85 24.30 -13.42 1.93
N VAL A 86 23.97 -13.50 0.63
CA VAL A 86 23.38 -12.37 -0.12
C VAL A 86 22.13 -11.84 0.58
N PHE A 87 21.30 -12.73 1.11
CA PHE A 87 20.11 -12.35 1.87
C PHE A 87 20.43 -11.46 3.07
N ASN A 88 21.47 -11.79 3.85
CA ASN A 88 21.89 -11.00 5.01
C ASN A 88 22.32 -9.59 4.58
N ILE A 89 23.08 -9.46 3.49
CA ILE A 89 23.54 -8.16 2.96
C ILE A 89 22.33 -7.32 2.51
N LEU A 90 21.41 -7.91 1.75
CA LEU A 90 20.21 -7.21 1.30
C LEU A 90 19.31 -6.78 2.47
N THR A 91 19.21 -7.60 3.50
CA THR A 91 18.46 -7.27 4.73
C THR A 91 19.08 -6.05 5.44
N ILE A 92 20.41 -5.99 5.54
CA ILE A 92 21.11 -4.83 6.12
C ILE A 92 20.83 -3.56 5.29
N ILE A 93 20.95 -3.63 3.96
CA ILE A 93 20.64 -2.51 3.06
C ILE A 93 19.19 -2.06 3.25
N TRP A 94 18.26 -3.01 3.33
CA TRP A 94 16.85 -2.73 3.56
C TRP A 94 16.62 -2.00 4.88
N ILE A 95 17.23 -2.47 5.99
CA ILE A 95 17.13 -1.82 7.30
C ILE A 95 17.67 -0.39 7.25
N ILE A 96 18.84 -0.17 6.64
CA ILE A 96 19.44 1.17 6.49
C ILE A 96 18.46 2.11 5.73
N GLY A 97 17.86 1.65 4.64
CA GLY A 97 16.89 2.40 3.88
C GLY A 97 15.62 2.72 4.68
N CYS A 98 15.10 1.76 5.46
CA CYS A 98 13.96 1.98 6.36
C CYS A 98 14.27 3.03 7.43
N VAL A 99 15.44 2.94 8.07
CA VAL A 99 15.88 3.92 9.08
C VAL A 99 16.02 5.32 8.46
N HIS A 100 16.59 5.43 7.26
CA HIS A 100 16.69 6.69 6.55
C HIS A 100 15.30 7.31 6.26
N LYS A 101 14.36 6.52 5.75
CA LYS A 101 12.98 6.96 5.48
C LYS A 101 12.21 7.32 6.75
N LEU A 102 12.40 6.56 7.84
CA LEU A 102 11.83 6.89 9.16
C LEU A 102 12.35 8.23 9.67
N LYS A 103 13.67 8.48 9.54
CA LYS A 103 14.27 9.78 9.89
C LYS A 103 13.66 10.91 9.06
N GLN A 104 13.47 10.73 7.75
CA GLN A 104 12.80 11.73 6.91
C GLN A 104 11.38 12.01 7.41
N LEU A 105 10.59 10.97 7.69
CA LEU A 105 9.23 11.11 8.22
C LEU A 105 9.21 11.85 9.56
N TYR A 106 10.11 11.50 10.48
CA TYR A 106 10.23 12.18 11.78
C TYR A 106 10.57 13.65 11.62
N CYS A 107 11.54 14.01 10.77
CA CYS A 107 11.89 15.39 10.48
C CYS A 107 10.70 16.18 9.91
N GLN A 108 9.95 15.59 8.99
CA GLN A 108 8.74 16.19 8.42
C GLN A 108 7.67 16.47 9.49
N ILE A 109 7.41 15.50 10.38
CA ILE A 109 6.45 15.67 11.49
C ILE A 109 6.89 16.80 12.41
N LYS A 110 8.18 16.84 12.78
CA LYS A 110 8.74 17.89 13.63
C LYS A 110 8.59 19.28 13.01
N GLN A 111 8.91 19.41 11.73
CA GLN A 111 8.78 20.66 10.98
C GLN A 111 7.33 21.12 10.87
N THR A 112 6.39 20.20 10.59
CA THR A 112 4.96 20.52 10.54
C THR A 112 4.44 20.98 11.90
N ASN A 113 4.87 20.35 13.00
CA ASN A 113 4.50 20.78 14.34
C ASN A 113 5.06 22.16 14.66
N HIS A 114 6.33 22.43 14.32
CA HIS A 114 6.95 23.73 14.54
C HIS A 114 6.24 24.83 13.76
N LEU A 115 5.92 24.57 12.48
CA LEU A 115 5.16 25.50 11.66
C LEU A 115 3.77 25.77 12.26
N PHE A 116 3.07 24.75 12.72
CA PHE A 116 1.77 24.93 13.34
C PHE A 116 1.82 25.79 14.59
N GLU A 117 2.82 25.58 15.47
CA GLU A 117 3.00 26.42 16.67
C GLU A 117 3.34 27.87 16.30
N TYR A 118 4.09 28.09 15.21
CA TYR A 118 4.35 29.42 14.68
C TYR A 118 3.06 30.07 14.16
N ILE A 119 2.27 29.37 13.33
CA ILE A 119 1.00 29.87 12.81
C ILE A 119 0.04 30.22 13.95
N LYS A 120 -0.07 29.34 14.96
CA LYS A 120 -0.93 29.55 16.13
C LYS A 120 -0.59 30.83 16.91
N LYS A 121 0.71 31.21 16.95
CA LYS A 121 1.16 32.44 17.62
C LYS A 121 0.99 33.69 16.76
N SER A 122 1.11 33.56 15.44
CA SER A 122 1.15 34.67 14.49
C SER A 122 -0.21 34.97 13.82
N SER A 123 -1.15 34.07 13.89
CA SER A 123 -2.46 34.18 13.22
C SER A 123 -3.61 34.11 14.23
N ASN A 124 -4.66 34.90 13.98
CA ASN A 124 -5.88 34.82 14.79
C ASN A 124 -6.56 33.45 14.55
N GLN A 125 -6.89 32.79 15.63
CA GLN A 125 -7.69 31.57 15.58
C GLN A 125 -9.16 31.95 15.37
N MET A 126 -9.72 31.47 14.27
CA MET A 126 -11.16 31.55 13.94
C MET A 126 -11.74 30.15 13.96
N LYS A 127 -13.05 30.01 13.89
CA LYS A 127 -13.76 28.74 13.77
C LYS A 127 -14.53 28.70 12.46
N ILE A 128 -14.95 27.52 12.05
CA ILE A 128 -15.79 27.37 10.83
C ILE A 128 -17.08 28.19 10.98
N SER A 129 -17.69 28.22 12.18
CA SER A 129 -18.89 28.98 12.49
C SER A 129 -18.75 30.49 12.30
N ASP A 130 -17.52 31.03 12.41
CA ASP A 130 -17.26 32.45 12.19
C ASP A 130 -17.37 32.85 10.70
N PHE A 131 -17.19 31.88 9.80
CA PHE A 131 -17.35 32.06 8.36
C PHE A 131 -18.71 31.60 7.83
N LEU A 132 -19.34 30.64 8.51
CA LEU A 132 -20.56 29.97 8.07
C LEU A 132 -21.58 29.96 9.21
N SER A 133 -22.50 30.93 9.23
CA SER A 133 -23.51 31.08 10.28
C SER A 133 -24.43 29.84 10.48
N ASN A 134 -24.62 29.04 9.44
CA ASN A 134 -25.49 27.84 9.45
C ASN A 134 -24.68 26.53 9.36
N TYR A 135 -23.43 26.52 9.80
CA TYR A 135 -22.63 25.31 9.74
C TYR A 135 -23.14 24.22 10.71
N ILE A 136 -23.47 23.04 10.17
CA ILE A 136 -23.88 21.88 10.95
C ILE A 136 -22.73 20.85 10.89
N GLY A 137 -21.95 20.76 11.95
CA GLY A 137 -20.80 19.83 12.02
C GLY A 137 -19.88 20.15 13.19
N LYS A 138 -18.72 19.45 13.22
CA LYS A 138 -17.69 19.78 14.20
C LYS A 138 -17.03 21.11 13.85
N ASP A 139 -17.03 22.02 14.79
CA ASP A 139 -16.48 23.36 14.62
C ASP A 139 -14.97 23.38 14.83
N TYR A 140 -14.24 23.14 13.76
CA TYR A 140 -12.77 23.07 13.78
C TYR A 140 -12.14 24.48 13.74
N PRO A 141 -10.96 24.66 14.37
CA PRO A 141 -10.20 25.90 14.27
C PRO A 141 -9.68 26.09 12.84
N VAL A 142 -9.81 27.32 12.35
CA VAL A 142 -9.36 27.79 11.04
C VAL A 142 -8.31 28.86 11.23
N PHE A 143 -7.18 28.75 10.53
CA PHE A 143 -6.10 29.72 10.55
C PHE A 143 -5.85 30.25 9.13
N LEU A 144 -5.96 31.57 8.97
CA LEU A 144 -5.59 32.25 7.73
C LEU A 144 -4.09 32.58 7.78
N THR A 145 -3.32 32.10 6.79
CA THR A 145 -1.86 32.27 6.79
C THR A 145 -1.29 32.31 5.37
N ASN A 146 -0.22 33.10 5.19
CA ASN A 146 0.52 33.14 3.91
C ASN A 146 1.59 32.02 3.81
N LEU A 147 1.70 31.16 4.81
CA LEU A 147 2.73 30.11 4.87
C LEU A 147 2.31 28.82 4.15
N VAL A 148 1.04 28.68 3.80
CA VAL A 148 0.53 27.51 3.09
C VAL A 148 0.08 27.90 1.67
N PRO A 149 0.46 27.10 0.65
CA PRO A 149 0.17 27.42 -0.75
C PRO A 149 -1.26 27.05 -1.17
N SER A 150 -1.93 26.23 -0.40
CA SER A 150 -3.31 25.78 -0.66
C SER A 150 -4.03 25.48 0.64
N PRO A 151 -5.36 25.50 0.69
CA PRO A 151 -6.11 24.99 1.83
C PRO A 151 -5.67 23.58 2.18
N MET A 152 -5.60 23.27 3.47
CA MET A 152 -5.13 21.98 3.97
C MET A 152 -5.57 21.71 5.40
N VAL A 153 -5.59 20.44 5.78
CA VAL A 153 -5.91 20.01 7.13
C VAL A 153 -4.71 19.43 7.87
N LEU A 154 -4.63 19.72 9.16
CA LEU A 154 -3.71 19.09 10.09
C LEU A 154 -4.48 18.15 11.03
N LEU A 155 -4.50 16.83 10.72
CA LEU A 155 -5.34 15.87 11.43
C LEU A 155 -5.06 15.83 12.93
N PHE A 156 -3.77 15.68 13.31
CA PHE A 156 -3.39 15.54 14.72
C PHE A 156 -3.67 16.80 15.55
N LYS A 157 -3.71 17.94 14.89
CA LYS A 157 -4.06 19.24 15.52
C LYS A 157 -5.54 19.58 15.32
N LYS A 158 -6.27 18.81 14.50
CA LYS A 158 -7.67 19.04 14.13
C LYS A 158 -7.93 20.47 13.70
N ALA A 159 -7.05 21.01 12.86
CA ALA A 159 -7.07 22.39 12.40
C ALA A 159 -7.08 22.45 10.87
N ILE A 160 -7.70 23.51 10.35
CA ILE A 160 -7.74 23.85 8.93
C ILE A 160 -6.83 25.07 8.72
N LEU A 161 -5.91 24.96 7.77
CA LEU A 161 -5.08 26.07 7.33
C LEU A 161 -5.58 26.53 5.95
N VAL A 162 -5.79 27.83 5.79
CA VAL A 162 -6.26 28.42 4.54
C VAL A 162 -5.31 29.57 4.16
N PRO A 163 -4.87 29.68 2.90
CA PRO A 163 -4.11 30.83 2.44
C PRO A 163 -4.84 32.14 2.71
N ASN A 164 -4.11 33.16 3.17
CA ASN A 164 -4.69 34.47 3.43
C ASN A 164 -4.82 35.30 2.15
N ILE A 165 -5.76 34.91 1.30
CA ILE A 165 -6.12 35.58 0.04
C ILE A 165 -7.60 35.91 0.03
N LYS A 166 -8.02 36.83 -0.85
CA LYS A 166 -9.44 37.19 -0.97
C LYS A 166 -10.28 36.07 -1.56
N TYR A 167 -11.19 35.52 -0.77
CA TYR A 167 -12.22 34.56 -1.18
C TYR A 167 -13.59 35.22 -1.19
N THR A 168 -14.45 34.79 -2.09
CA THR A 168 -15.89 35.05 -1.97
C THR A 168 -16.50 34.19 -0.86
N GLU A 169 -17.67 34.57 -0.33
CA GLU A 169 -18.39 33.77 0.69
C GLU A 169 -18.66 32.35 0.21
N ILE A 170 -18.98 32.16 -1.06
CA ILE A 170 -19.22 30.85 -1.65
C ILE A 170 -17.92 30.03 -1.73
N GLU A 171 -16.82 30.67 -2.10
CA GLU A 171 -15.52 29.97 -2.18
C GLU A 171 -15.06 29.51 -0.80
N ILE A 172 -15.09 30.37 0.21
CA ILE A 172 -14.65 30.00 1.56
C ILE A 172 -15.57 28.90 2.15
N SER A 173 -16.87 28.98 1.91
CA SER A 173 -17.82 27.96 2.30
C SER A 173 -17.47 26.59 1.69
N ASN A 174 -17.25 26.54 0.39
CA ASN A 174 -16.89 25.30 -0.31
C ASN A 174 -15.56 24.73 0.17
N ILE A 175 -14.55 25.59 0.40
CA ILE A 175 -13.24 25.22 0.95
C ILE A 175 -13.42 24.60 2.33
N LEU A 176 -14.09 25.29 3.25
CA LEU A 176 -14.25 24.81 4.62
C LEU A 176 -15.04 23.51 4.71
N HIS A 177 -16.09 23.35 3.89
CA HIS A 177 -16.81 22.08 3.80
C HIS A 177 -15.94 20.94 3.28
N HIS A 178 -15.07 21.20 2.27
CA HIS A 178 -14.14 20.21 1.74
C HIS A 178 -13.12 19.79 2.82
N GLU A 179 -12.43 20.76 3.42
CA GLU A 179 -11.39 20.51 4.43
C GLU A 179 -11.96 19.85 5.71
N ALA A 180 -13.13 20.31 6.17
CA ALA A 180 -13.82 19.68 7.30
C ALA A 180 -14.21 18.22 7.01
N THR A 181 -14.54 17.92 5.76
CA THR A 181 -14.85 16.54 5.35
C THR A 181 -13.62 15.65 5.42
N HIS A 182 -12.41 16.13 5.05
CA HIS A 182 -11.14 15.42 5.26
C HIS A 182 -10.89 15.08 6.73
N LEU A 183 -11.12 16.06 7.64
CA LEU A 183 -10.98 15.83 9.08
C LEU A 183 -11.97 14.80 9.61
N ASN A 184 -13.22 14.86 9.17
CA ASN A 184 -14.27 13.92 9.57
C ASN A 184 -14.03 12.50 9.05
N GLN A 185 -13.35 12.35 7.91
CA GLN A 185 -13.04 11.03 7.31
C GLN A 185 -11.71 10.46 7.76
N CYS A 186 -10.95 11.19 8.56
CA CYS A 186 -9.62 10.80 9.02
C CYS A 186 -8.65 10.44 7.89
N ASP A 187 -8.74 11.13 6.74
CA ASP A 187 -7.95 10.84 5.54
C ASP A 187 -6.45 10.89 5.79
N ALA A 188 -6.00 11.77 6.67
CA ALA A 188 -4.60 11.85 7.02
C ALA A 188 -4.09 10.60 7.80
N LEU A 189 -4.97 9.81 8.46
CA LEU A 189 -4.57 8.50 9.01
C LEU A 189 -4.29 7.51 7.89
N ILE A 190 -5.12 7.50 6.85
CA ILE A 190 -4.89 6.65 5.67
C ILE A 190 -3.56 7.04 5.01
N LYS A 191 -3.34 8.33 4.78
CA LYS A 191 -2.07 8.84 4.23
C LYS A 191 -0.88 8.43 5.08
N ARG A 192 -0.98 8.52 6.40
CA ARG A 192 0.08 8.10 7.32
C ARG A 192 0.36 6.60 7.25
N PHE A 193 -0.68 5.79 7.17
CA PHE A 193 -0.55 4.35 6.99
C PHE A 193 0.16 4.00 5.68
N ILE A 194 -0.20 4.67 4.58
CA ILE A 194 0.48 4.49 3.30
C ILE A 194 1.96 4.90 3.37
N GLN A 195 2.29 5.98 4.08
CA GLN A 195 3.69 6.37 4.30
C GLN A 195 4.49 5.29 5.05
N ILE A 196 3.87 4.57 5.99
CA ILE A 196 4.52 3.42 6.64
C ILE A 196 4.79 2.32 5.62
N LEU A 197 3.85 2.02 4.72
CA LEU A 197 4.09 1.07 3.63
C LEU A 197 5.20 1.54 2.69
N VAL A 198 5.26 2.84 2.36
CA VAL A 198 6.35 3.42 1.55
C VAL A 198 7.71 3.26 2.25
N ILE A 199 7.76 3.34 3.59
CA ILE A 199 8.98 3.11 4.35
C ILE A 199 9.39 1.64 4.28
N LEU A 200 8.48 0.69 4.42
CA LEU A 200 8.77 -0.74 4.37
C LEU A 200 9.19 -1.20 2.95
N TYR A 201 8.54 -0.65 1.93
CA TYR A 201 8.73 -0.99 0.52
C TYR A 201 9.47 0.10 -0.26
N TRP A 202 10.36 0.86 0.39
CA TRP A 202 11.06 1.99 -0.21
C TRP A 202 11.85 1.65 -1.49
N TRP A 203 12.30 0.41 -1.59
CA TRP A 203 13.04 -0.14 -2.72
C TRP A 203 12.14 -0.59 -3.88
N PHE A 204 10.80 -0.65 -3.67
CA PHE A 204 9.81 -1.07 -4.66
C PHE A 204 9.19 0.14 -5.34
N PRO A 205 9.56 0.49 -6.60
CA PRO A 205 9.14 1.75 -7.24
C PRO A 205 7.63 1.92 -7.36
N LEU A 206 6.88 0.82 -7.51
CA LEU A 206 5.43 0.87 -7.67
C LEU A 206 4.69 1.34 -6.41
N ILE A 207 5.33 1.31 -5.24
CA ILE A 207 4.73 1.83 -4.01
C ILE A 207 4.48 3.34 -4.09
N TYR A 208 5.35 4.10 -4.78
CA TYR A 208 5.19 5.54 -5.00
C TYR A 208 4.06 5.84 -5.98
N ILE A 209 3.83 4.94 -6.95
CA ILE A 209 2.67 5.02 -7.84
C ILE A 209 1.40 4.78 -7.04
N LEU A 210 1.38 3.76 -6.17
CA LEU A 210 0.25 3.46 -5.29
C LEU A 210 -0.07 4.65 -4.37
N GLU A 211 0.92 5.24 -3.71
CA GLU A 211 0.77 6.42 -2.87
C GLU A 211 0.05 7.54 -3.64
N LYS A 212 0.53 7.88 -4.82
CA LYS A 212 -0.06 8.91 -5.68
C LYS A 212 -1.50 8.59 -6.11
N GLN A 213 -1.81 7.34 -6.41
CA GLN A 213 -3.16 6.92 -6.80
C GLN A 213 -4.13 6.95 -5.62
N ILE A 214 -3.65 6.62 -4.42
CA ILE A 214 -4.45 6.73 -3.19
C ILE A 214 -4.76 8.19 -2.88
N ASP A 215 -3.80 9.08 -3.04
CA ASP A 215 -4.04 10.51 -2.86
C ASP A 215 -5.14 11.02 -3.80
N LEU A 216 -5.06 10.68 -5.09
CA LEU A 216 -6.11 11.01 -6.05
C LEU A 216 -7.47 10.42 -5.64
N PHE A 217 -7.50 9.16 -5.21
CA PHE A 217 -8.71 8.50 -4.76
C PHE A 217 -9.34 9.20 -3.54
N LEU A 218 -8.52 9.63 -2.57
CA LEU A 218 -9.01 10.34 -1.39
C LEU A 218 -9.68 11.66 -1.77
N GLU A 219 -9.08 12.44 -2.66
CA GLU A 219 -9.66 13.68 -3.17
C GLU A 219 -11.00 13.42 -3.87
N MET A 220 -11.07 12.43 -4.77
CA MET A 220 -12.32 12.05 -5.45
C MET A 220 -13.41 11.61 -4.46
N ARG A 221 -13.02 10.90 -3.40
CA ARG A 221 -13.93 10.45 -2.34
C ARG A 221 -14.53 11.64 -1.58
N ILE A 222 -13.72 12.65 -1.25
CA ILE A 222 -14.19 13.86 -0.59
C ILE A 222 -15.10 14.66 -1.52
N ASP A 223 -14.69 14.89 -2.76
CA ASP A 223 -15.53 15.57 -3.76
C ASP A 223 -16.91 14.92 -3.90
N SER A 224 -16.94 13.58 -3.95
CA SER A 224 -18.18 12.82 -3.99
C SER A 224 -19.06 13.03 -2.75
N LYS A 225 -18.45 13.11 -1.56
CA LYS A 225 -19.20 13.32 -0.31
C LYS A 225 -19.74 14.73 -0.18
N VAL A 226 -18.91 15.73 -0.49
CA VAL A 226 -19.30 17.14 -0.47
C VAL A 226 -20.43 17.39 -1.44
N SER A 227 -20.34 16.87 -2.66
CA SER A 227 -21.33 17.10 -3.72
C SER A 227 -22.59 16.25 -3.62
N LYS A 228 -22.64 15.25 -2.74
CA LYS A 228 -23.76 14.29 -2.67
C LYS A 228 -25.13 14.95 -2.49
N LYS A 229 -25.18 16.05 -1.76
CA LYS A 229 -26.41 16.82 -1.48
C LYS A 229 -26.59 18.03 -2.39
N MET A 230 -25.61 18.30 -3.27
CA MET A 230 -25.62 19.49 -4.14
C MET A 230 -26.49 19.27 -5.38
N THR A 231 -27.19 20.33 -5.78
CA THR A 231 -27.84 20.43 -7.09
C THR A 231 -26.76 20.50 -8.21
N LYS A 232 -27.18 20.34 -9.46
CA LYS A 232 -26.25 20.49 -10.61
C LYS A 232 -25.60 21.88 -10.64
N LYS A 233 -26.36 22.94 -10.32
CA LYS A 233 -25.86 24.32 -10.29
C LYS A 233 -24.80 24.51 -9.20
N GLU A 234 -25.09 24.06 -7.97
CA GLU A 234 -24.14 24.11 -6.86
C GLU A 234 -22.88 23.29 -7.13
N SER A 235 -23.05 22.11 -7.74
CA SER A 235 -21.91 21.26 -8.15
C SER A 235 -20.98 21.97 -9.15
N LEU A 236 -21.52 22.73 -10.11
CA LEU A 236 -20.72 23.52 -11.04
C LEU A 236 -20.00 24.69 -10.34
N ILE A 237 -20.69 25.33 -9.38
CA ILE A 237 -20.07 26.41 -8.57
C ILE A 237 -18.94 25.83 -7.74
N TYR A 238 -19.11 24.65 -7.14
CA TYR A 238 -18.06 23.94 -6.41
C TYR A 238 -16.83 23.66 -7.29
N LEU A 239 -17.02 23.15 -8.51
CA LEU A 239 -15.92 22.94 -9.46
C LEU A 239 -15.21 24.25 -9.83
N LYS A 240 -15.97 25.33 -10.03
CA LYS A 240 -15.39 26.65 -10.25
C LYS A 240 -14.55 27.12 -9.06
N THR A 241 -15.00 26.84 -7.83
CA THR A 241 -14.24 27.14 -6.62
C THR A 241 -12.90 26.42 -6.63
N LEU A 242 -12.82 25.11 -6.95
CA LEU A 242 -11.57 24.36 -7.02
C LEU A 242 -10.58 24.98 -8.02
N LEU A 243 -11.07 25.40 -9.18
CA LEU A 243 -10.24 26.10 -10.20
C LEU A 243 -9.80 27.48 -9.75
N SER A 244 -10.73 28.28 -9.18
CA SER A 244 -10.45 29.63 -8.70
C SER A 244 -9.39 29.65 -7.57
N VAL A 245 -9.53 28.74 -6.61
CA VAL A 245 -8.55 28.60 -5.51
C VAL A 245 -7.17 28.32 -6.08
N LYS A 246 -7.08 27.40 -7.07
CA LYS A 246 -5.79 27.07 -7.69
C LYS A 246 -5.18 28.24 -8.44
N SER A 247 -5.96 29.00 -9.24
CA SER A 247 -5.45 30.17 -9.96
C SER A 247 -4.99 31.25 -8.99
N LYS A 248 -5.78 31.58 -7.98
CA LYS A 248 -5.43 32.58 -6.97
C LYS A 248 -4.17 32.25 -6.19
N THR A 249 -3.94 30.96 -5.85
CA THR A 249 -2.71 30.56 -5.16
C THR A 249 -1.48 30.66 -6.06
N LEU A 250 -1.62 30.44 -7.35
CA LEU A 250 -0.53 30.61 -8.33
C LEU A 250 -0.20 32.10 -8.55
N GLU A 251 -1.21 32.95 -8.67
CA GLU A 251 -1.05 34.41 -8.91
C GLU A 251 -0.39 35.12 -7.73
N ASN A 252 -0.70 34.70 -6.50
CA ASN A 252 -0.16 35.33 -5.29
C ASN A 252 1.27 34.87 -4.94
N ASN A 253 1.95 34.09 -5.81
CA ASN A 253 3.32 33.61 -5.58
C ASN A 253 3.58 33.13 -4.15
N ILE A 254 2.59 32.48 -3.54
CA ILE A 254 2.74 31.90 -2.22
C ILE A 254 3.73 30.73 -2.39
N PHE A 255 5.01 31.02 -2.12
CA PHE A 255 6.06 30.01 -2.16
C PHE A 255 5.77 29.01 -1.03
N PRO A 256 5.59 27.74 -1.36
CA PRO A 256 5.44 26.74 -0.34
C PRO A 256 6.71 26.72 0.50
N PHE A 257 6.55 26.67 1.80
CA PHE A 257 7.61 26.16 2.66
C PHE A 257 7.92 24.76 2.13
N SER A 258 9.04 24.63 1.42
CA SER A 258 9.34 23.49 0.53
C SER A 258 9.28 22.12 1.21
N GLN A 259 9.24 22.11 2.53
CA GLN A 259 9.27 20.92 3.37
C GLN A 259 7.88 20.47 3.87
N ILE A 260 6.83 21.29 3.68
CA ILE A 260 5.45 20.91 4.01
C ILE A 260 4.82 20.08 2.87
N SER A 261 5.45 20.13 1.71
CA SER A 261 4.93 19.50 0.48
C SER A 261 4.70 17.99 0.57
N SER A 262 5.28 17.30 1.55
CA SER A 262 5.04 15.87 1.75
C SER A 262 3.76 15.55 2.52
N PHE A 263 3.17 16.53 3.22
CA PHE A 263 1.86 16.39 3.87
C PHE A 263 0.74 17.01 3.06
N THR A 264 1.09 17.99 2.25
CA THR A 264 0.21 18.61 1.28
C THR A 264 0.56 18.04 -0.06
N ILE A 265 -0.36 17.32 -0.63
CA ILE A 265 -0.30 17.07 -2.04
C ILE A 265 -0.39 18.46 -2.67
N PHE A 266 0.74 18.93 -3.22
CA PHE A 266 0.63 19.94 -4.26
C PHE A 266 -0.29 19.33 -5.29
N GLU A 267 -1.53 19.78 -5.31
CA GLU A 267 -2.49 19.31 -6.27
C GLU A 267 -1.90 19.53 -7.66
N ASN A 268 -1.32 18.48 -8.20
CA ASN A 268 -0.72 18.48 -9.52
C ASN A 268 -1.83 18.86 -10.49
N LYS A 269 -1.54 19.72 -11.46
CA LYS A 269 -2.47 20.13 -12.52
C LYS A 269 -3.24 18.94 -13.12
N ASN A 270 -2.59 17.79 -13.22
CA ASN A 270 -3.18 16.56 -13.71
C ASN A 270 -4.21 15.94 -12.74
N ILE A 271 -3.99 16.05 -11.43
CA ILE A 271 -4.94 15.56 -10.40
C ILE A 271 -6.20 16.39 -10.43
N LEU A 272 -6.08 17.72 -10.43
CA LEU A 272 -7.23 18.62 -10.50
C LEU A 272 -8.04 18.41 -11.77
N LYS A 273 -7.35 18.30 -12.93
CA LYS A 273 -8.01 17.99 -14.21
C LYS A 273 -8.81 16.70 -14.14
N PHE A 274 -8.22 15.64 -13.58
CA PHE A 274 -8.89 14.35 -13.43
C PHE A 274 -10.11 14.43 -12.50
N ARG A 275 -10.00 15.11 -11.36
CA ARG A 275 -11.11 15.35 -10.42
C ARG A 275 -12.27 16.03 -11.13
N ILE A 276 -12.01 17.09 -11.88
CA ILE A 276 -13.04 17.84 -12.62
C ILE A 276 -13.68 16.96 -13.70
N GLU A 277 -12.91 16.28 -14.52
CA GLU A 277 -13.43 15.39 -15.57
C GLU A 277 -14.31 14.27 -14.95
N TYR A 278 -13.84 13.62 -13.89
CA TYR A 278 -14.59 12.57 -13.20
C TYR A 278 -15.90 13.09 -12.60
N PHE A 279 -15.86 14.29 -12.04
CA PHE A 279 -17.02 14.95 -11.44
C PHE A 279 -18.07 15.31 -12.49
N LEU A 280 -17.66 15.93 -13.61
CA LEU A 280 -18.57 16.33 -14.69
C LEU A 280 -19.32 15.16 -15.32
N GLU A 281 -18.72 13.98 -15.32
CA GLU A 281 -19.36 12.77 -15.84
C GLU A 281 -20.41 12.18 -14.85
N GLY A 282 -20.50 12.71 -13.63
CA GLY A 282 -21.48 12.30 -12.62
C GLY A 282 -21.30 10.86 -12.11
N ASN A 283 -20.13 10.29 -12.30
CA ASN A 283 -19.80 8.89 -11.97
C ASN A 283 -19.92 8.57 -10.48
N PHE A 284 -19.78 9.56 -9.60
CA PHE A 284 -19.91 9.43 -8.15
C PHE A 284 -21.33 9.16 -7.65
N LYS A 285 -22.37 9.38 -8.49
CA LYS A 285 -23.78 9.17 -8.12
C LYS A 285 -24.24 7.72 -8.20
N TYR A 286 -23.48 6.87 -8.87
CA TYR A 286 -23.86 5.49 -9.14
C TYR A 286 -22.99 4.49 -8.37
N LYS A 287 -23.51 3.31 -8.09
CA LYS A 287 -22.78 2.19 -7.50
C LYS A 287 -22.33 1.21 -8.57
N THR A 288 -21.23 0.52 -8.35
CA THR A 288 -20.76 -0.56 -9.23
C THR A 288 -21.74 -1.75 -9.17
N LYS A 289 -21.88 -2.45 -10.29
CA LYS A 289 -22.69 -3.69 -10.34
C LYS A 289 -22.12 -4.71 -9.36
N LYS A 290 -22.99 -5.38 -8.59
CA LYS A 290 -22.60 -6.38 -7.59
C LYS A 290 -21.74 -7.52 -8.17
N SER A 291 -21.99 -7.90 -9.43
CA SER A 291 -21.19 -8.91 -10.13
C SER A 291 -19.71 -8.52 -10.30
N ILE A 292 -19.43 -7.23 -10.56
CA ILE A 292 -18.06 -6.72 -10.69
C ILE A 292 -17.36 -6.71 -9.31
N LEU A 293 -18.09 -6.32 -8.25
CA LEU A 293 -17.57 -6.37 -6.87
C LEU A 293 -17.29 -7.80 -6.42
N PHE A 294 -18.15 -8.74 -6.80
CA PHE A 294 -17.94 -10.16 -6.54
C PHE A 294 -16.71 -10.70 -7.28
N LEU A 295 -16.48 -10.27 -8.53
CA LEU A 295 -15.27 -10.63 -9.26
C LEU A 295 -13.99 -10.13 -8.55
N LEU A 296 -14.01 -8.92 -7.97
CA LEU A 296 -12.90 -8.41 -7.16
C LEU A 296 -12.68 -9.25 -5.89
N PHE A 297 -13.75 -9.73 -5.28
CA PHE A 297 -13.63 -10.63 -4.11
C PHE A 297 -12.99 -11.97 -4.50
N ILE A 298 -13.37 -12.55 -5.64
CA ILE A 298 -12.71 -13.74 -6.19
C ILE A 298 -11.22 -13.43 -6.45
N LEU A 299 -10.91 -12.26 -7.02
CA LEU A 299 -9.53 -11.84 -7.25
C LEU A 299 -8.72 -11.81 -5.95
N LEU A 300 -9.30 -11.31 -4.84
CA LEU A 300 -8.64 -11.31 -3.53
C LEU A 300 -8.26 -12.73 -3.08
N ILE A 301 -9.17 -13.68 -3.22
CA ILE A 301 -8.90 -15.09 -2.87
C ILE A 301 -7.86 -15.69 -3.81
N SER A 302 -7.97 -15.45 -5.11
CA SER A 302 -7.08 -16.02 -6.13
C SER A 302 -5.63 -15.57 -5.98
N THR A 303 -5.37 -14.34 -5.47
CA THR A 303 -4.00 -13.85 -5.23
C THR A 303 -3.26 -14.62 -4.13
N ASN A 304 -3.99 -15.41 -3.32
CA ASN A 304 -3.42 -16.22 -2.25
C ASN A 304 -3.62 -17.72 -2.46
N LEU A 305 -4.20 -18.12 -3.61
CA LEU A 305 -4.56 -19.51 -3.85
C LEU A 305 -3.36 -20.38 -4.21
N VAL A 306 -2.38 -19.83 -4.91
CA VAL A 306 -1.24 -20.58 -5.45
C VAL A 306 0.07 -19.95 -4.98
N ILE A 307 0.97 -20.80 -4.49
CA ILE A 307 2.37 -20.46 -4.19
C ILE A 307 3.26 -21.41 -4.99
N PHE A 308 4.33 -20.84 -5.55
CA PHE A 308 5.35 -21.59 -6.23
C PHE A 308 6.51 -21.85 -5.26
N GLU A 309 6.84 -23.10 -5.00
CA GLU A 309 7.95 -23.48 -4.14
C GLU A 309 9.10 -24.09 -4.94
N PRO A 310 10.33 -24.03 -4.41
CA PRO A 310 11.43 -24.80 -4.96
C PRO A 310 11.19 -26.28 -4.75
N SER A 311 11.78 -27.11 -5.56
CA SER A 311 11.85 -28.54 -5.24
C SER A 311 12.82 -28.73 -4.06
N TYR A 312 12.32 -29.27 -2.97
CA TYR A 312 13.14 -29.58 -1.80
C TYR A 312 13.96 -30.86 -2.01
N ASN A 313 13.66 -31.65 -3.06
CA ASN A 313 14.34 -32.90 -3.39
C ASN A 313 15.67 -32.74 -4.13
N ASN A 314 16.25 -31.54 -4.18
CA ASN A 314 17.53 -31.27 -4.85
C ASN A 314 18.73 -31.09 -3.89
N GLU A 315 18.72 -31.70 -2.72
CA GLU A 315 20.02 -32.18 -2.26
C GLU A 315 20.35 -33.34 -3.19
N PRO A 316 21.49 -33.30 -3.92
CA PRO A 316 21.91 -34.49 -4.63
C PRO A 316 22.00 -35.57 -3.55
N PHE A 317 21.09 -36.55 -3.62
CA PHE A 317 21.29 -37.74 -2.84
C PHE A 317 22.76 -38.14 -3.10
N LEU A 318 23.53 -38.17 -2.06
CA LEU A 318 24.87 -38.76 -2.16
C LEU A 318 24.60 -40.10 -2.84
N GLU A 319 25.28 -40.38 -3.96
CA GLU A 319 25.08 -41.64 -4.69
C GLU A 319 25.12 -42.79 -3.66
N GLY A 320 23.95 -43.47 -3.51
CA GLY A 320 23.80 -44.51 -2.50
C GLY A 320 22.93 -44.19 -1.27
N THR A 321 22.34 -42.96 -1.15
CA THR A 321 21.31 -42.67 -0.13
C THR A 321 19.90 -42.96 -0.66
N TYR A 322 19.16 -43.86 0.02
CA TYR A 322 17.80 -44.26 -0.30
C TYR A 322 16.84 -43.82 0.81
N GLU A 323 15.66 -43.31 0.47
CA GLU A 323 14.56 -43.15 1.44
C GLU A 323 14.01 -44.55 1.79
N ALA A 324 14.20 -44.97 3.03
CA ALA A 324 13.87 -46.29 3.46
C ALA A 324 12.37 -46.65 3.34
N ASP A 325 11.49 -45.64 3.52
CA ASP A 325 10.02 -45.87 3.48
C ASP A 325 9.47 -46.10 2.07
N SER A 326 10.14 -45.67 1.01
CA SER A 326 9.67 -45.77 -0.36
C SER A 326 10.40 -46.85 -1.19
N PHE A 327 11.66 -47.19 -0.83
CA PHE A 327 12.54 -47.98 -1.68
C PHE A 327 13.01 -49.30 -1.07
N GLY A 328 12.83 -49.55 0.25
CA GLY A 328 13.31 -50.73 0.87
C GLY A 328 12.89 -50.91 2.33
N HIS A 329 13.33 -52.00 2.93
CA HIS A 329 13.12 -52.36 4.33
C HIS A 329 14.43 -52.81 4.99
N ILE A 330 14.49 -52.73 6.32
CA ILE A 330 15.67 -53.16 7.09
C ILE A 330 15.49 -54.60 7.50
N LEU A 331 16.43 -55.44 7.11
CA LEU A 331 16.53 -56.82 7.53
C LEU A 331 17.46 -56.96 8.74
N HIS A 332 16.93 -57.41 9.88
CA HIS A 332 17.72 -57.74 11.07
C HIS A 332 18.14 -59.22 10.98
N LYS A 333 19.41 -59.48 10.80
CA LYS A 333 19.95 -60.84 10.77
C LYS A 333 20.20 -61.40 12.16
N LYS A 334 20.25 -62.73 12.29
CA LYS A 334 20.48 -63.44 13.59
C LYS A 334 21.84 -63.19 14.21
N ASP A 335 22.77 -62.63 13.44
CA ASP A 335 24.10 -62.20 13.87
C ASP A 335 24.10 -60.77 14.49
N GLY A 336 22.94 -60.09 14.55
CA GLY A 336 22.81 -58.78 15.11
C GLY A 336 23.11 -57.61 14.14
N THR A 337 23.35 -57.92 12.87
CA THR A 337 23.62 -56.93 11.83
C THR A 337 22.33 -56.47 11.14
N PHE A 338 22.27 -55.17 10.77
CA PHE A 338 21.12 -54.59 10.04
C PHE A 338 21.54 -54.35 8.58
N TRP A 339 20.69 -54.80 7.66
CA TRP A 339 20.94 -54.66 6.24
C TRP A 339 19.80 -53.96 5.53
N LEU A 340 20.12 -53.01 4.62
CA LEU A 340 19.10 -52.38 3.78
C LEU A 340 18.82 -53.27 2.58
N VAL A 341 17.58 -53.75 2.48
CA VAL A 341 17.06 -54.52 1.35
C VAL A 341 16.09 -53.64 0.56
N LEU A 342 16.39 -53.42 -0.72
CA LEU A 342 15.52 -52.65 -1.63
C LEU A 342 14.27 -53.47 -1.99
N ASN A 343 13.21 -52.76 -2.44
CA ASN A 343 11.96 -53.41 -2.83
C ASN A 343 12.07 -54.40 -4.01
N ASP A 344 13.16 -54.29 -4.77
CA ASP A 344 13.51 -55.25 -5.84
C ASP A 344 14.22 -56.53 -5.33
N GLY A 345 14.47 -56.62 -4.01
CA GLY A 345 15.11 -57.73 -3.37
C GLY A 345 16.65 -57.63 -3.33
N THR A 346 17.25 -56.55 -3.86
CA THR A 346 18.69 -56.37 -3.81
C THR A 346 19.12 -55.90 -2.43
N ILE A 347 20.25 -56.44 -1.92
CA ILE A 347 20.86 -56.04 -0.63
C ILE A 347 21.85 -54.90 -0.90
N SER A 348 21.53 -53.69 -0.43
CA SER A 348 22.31 -52.48 -0.70
C SER A 348 23.55 -52.34 0.19
N GLY A 349 23.49 -52.78 1.46
CA GLY A 349 24.61 -52.68 2.37
C GLY A 349 24.26 -52.92 3.83
N GLU A 350 25.29 -53.02 4.70
CA GLU A 350 25.17 -53.17 6.14
C GLU A 350 25.03 -51.79 6.80
N ILE A 351 24.06 -51.63 7.70
CA ILE A 351 23.81 -50.42 8.46
C ILE A 351 24.52 -50.59 9.83
N THR A 352 25.58 -49.84 10.07
CA THR A 352 26.39 -49.94 11.27
C THR A 352 25.75 -49.19 12.48
N ASN A 353 24.84 -48.23 12.23
CA ASN A 353 24.24 -47.44 13.31
C ASN A 353 22.80 -46.99 12.93
N LEU A 354 21.79 -47.61 13.54
CA LEU A 354 20.38 -47.30 13.32
C LEU A 354 19.98 -45.86 13.71
N LYS A 355 20.71 -45.24 14.66
CA LYS A 355 20.41 -43.86 15.12
C LYS A 355 20.84 -42.80 14.12
N ASP A 356 21.85 -43.08 13.31
CA ASP A 356 22.37 -42.14 12.31
C ASP A 356 21.58 -42.22 10.98
N SER A 357 20.75 -43.26 10.81
CA SER A 357 19.97 -43.49 9.61
C SER A 357 18.60 -42.71 9.58
N GLY A 358 18.21 -42.08 10.70
CA GLY A 358 16.94 -41.36 10.79
C GLY A 358 15.67 -42.25 10.75
N LEU A 359 15.86 -43.58 10.81
CA LEU A 359 14.78 -44.56 10.75
C LEU A 359 14.29 -44.87 12.17
N SER A 360 13.07 -44.52 12.48
CA SER A 360 12.37 -44.95 13.70
C SER A 360 11.89 -46.39 13.55
N ASN A 361 12.01 -47.18 14.62
CA ASN A 361 11.48 -48.54 14.73
C ASN A 361 10.00 -48.59 14.34
#